data_157410d5f486b8e9b59412e24cb899f6
#
_entry.id   157410d5f486b8e9b59412e24cb899f6
#
_cell.length_a   1.000
_cell.length_b   1.000
_cell.length_c   1.000
_cell.angle_alpha   90.00
_cell.angle_beta   90.00
_cell.angle_gamma   90.00
#
_symmetry.space_group_name_H-M   'P 1'
#
loop_
_entity.id
_entity.type
_entity.pdbx_description
1 polymer ?
#
loop_
_entity_poly.entity_id
_entity_poly.type
_entity_poly.pdbx_seq_one_letter_code
_entity_poly.pdbx_strand_id
1 'polypeptide(L)'
;MTQVITPPHLDSPPRVVLMENHDEAYQVWRAAALTDKILIHVDAHDDVCWSPDQDSTNIANFICQAIKEGVVKEVFWVVPDQSWQTAKTLKPILGRLKAVLKKYPEGAPPIQVQAHQISTVVLGKPFKICTLSNLPVLGEKVLLDIDVDYFLIPKACHNYRQPEELPWCWPEDLVARLPAWCRRAELITIAYSVEGGYTPLKWKYLGEELAWRLTPAGLEEAGLRGLNLMRTASLAAHRGELSSAEAGYKEASELMPTSAALPYHLALLYLKMGRNGQAQECYQQALTLDPSYRTAYNSAGFHHYSHRRFMEAEREHQRTLALDPQDAYAHFGLGCLAAKRKLWREAEIRLRKSLSLNEHLVDAYGVLGEVLTKAGRHPEAIAAYERYLRLALAGHRPLKGPIVTDNEGRLLDPDHCRVHACLARLYALQGEEVRAINGYRLSIAGGNDGALPHGRLAHLYLRQRQWQKAAREAWQALKATPGDLWRTGRRALGLLKLAGKNRYQALMTKVD
;
A
#
# COMPACT_ATOMS: atom_id res chain seq x y z
N MET A 1 -4.22 9.78 12.38
CA MET A 1 -3.85 10.87 13.34
C MET A 1 -2.76 10.35 14.24
N THR A 2 -1.58 10.98 14.21
CA THR A 2 -0.43 10.59 15.06
C THR A 2 -0.70 10.97 16.51
N GLN A 3 -0.84 10.00 17.40
CA GLN A 3 -0.99 10.28 18.83
C GLN A 3 0.38 10.36 19.48
N VAL A 4 0.69 11.53 20.07
CA VAL A 4 1.93 11.76 20.83
C VAL A 4 1.64 11.62 22.32
N ILE A 5 2.21 10.60 22.94
CA ILE A 5 2.14 10.38 24.39
C ILE A 5 3.42 10.94 25.00
N THR A 6 3.39 12.15 25.58
CA THR A 6 4.59 12.82 26.14
C THR A 6 4.38 13.39 27.55
N PRO A 7 5.45 13.44 28.37
CA PRO A 7 5.73 14.60 29.22
C PRO A 7 7.11 15.24 28.95
N PRO A 8 7.29 16.53 29.26
CA PRO A 8 8.49 17.30 28.89
C PRO A 8 9.45 17.49 30.05
N HIS A 9 10.55 16.73 30.16
CA HIS A 9 11.77 17.12 30.93
C HIS A 9 12.93 16.17 30.62
N LEU A 10 14.17 16.64 30.74
CA LEU A 10 15.45 16.06 30.26
C LEU A 10 15.93 14.76 30.92
N ASP A 11 15.25 14.27 31.98
CA ASP A 11 15.37 12.91 32.54
C ASP A 11 14.15 12.04 32.23
N SER A 12 13.38 12.41 31.26
CA SER A 12 12.11 11.78 30.92
C SER A 12 12.33 10.47 30.17
N PRO A 13 11.40 9.54 30.37
CA PRO A 13 11.29 8.27 29.65
C PRO A 13 11.23 8.47 28.15
N PRO A 14 11.54 7.43 27.36
CA PRO A 14 11.49 7.53 25.90
C PRO A 14 10.13 8.03 25.43
N ARG A 15 10.16 8.95 24.48
CA ARG A 15 8.95 9.38 23.80
C ARG A 15 8.49 8.26 22.88
N VAL A 16 7.26 7.75 23.09
CA VAL A 16 6.66 6.74 22.24
C VAL A 16 5.64 7.41 21.32
N VAL A 17 5.71 7.13 20.02
CA VAL A 17 4.82 7.68 19.00
C VAL A 17 4.21 6.54 18.21
N LEU A 18 2.88 6.45 18.24
CA LEU A 18 2.09 5.52 17.43
C LEU A 18 1.71 6.18 16.12
N MET A 19 1.77 5.43 15.03
CA MET A 19 1.43 5.89 13.69
C MET A 19 0.73 4.81 12.87
N GLU A 20 0.02 5.21 11.84
CA GLU A 20 -0.67 4.25 10.96
C GLU A 20 0.28 3.68 9.93
N ASN A 21 1.01 4.54 9.21
CA ASN A 21 1.92 4.12 8.14
C ASN A 21 3.37 4.23 8.59
N HIS A 22 4.20 3.27 8.21
CA HIS A 22 5.58 3.18 8.69
C HIS A 22 6.47 4.34 8.21
N ASP A 23 6.21 4.91 7.04
CA ASP A 23 6.95 6.07 6.52
C ASP A 23 6.71 7.37 7.32
N GLU A 24 5.67 7.43 8.15
CA GLU A 24 5.45 8.53 9.09
C GLU A 24 6.58 8.62 10.13
N ALA A 25 7.28 7.51 10.43
CA ALA A 25 8.41 7.48 11.36
C ALA A 25 9.50 8.49 10.96
N TYR A 26 9.86 8.55 9.67
CA TYR A 26 10.82 9.52 9.17
C TYR A 26 10.37 10.97 9.41
N GLN A 27 9.08 11.28 9.24
CA GLN A 27 8.55 12.62 9.49
C GLN A 27 8.64 12.99 10.98
N VAL A 28 8.38 12.03 11.85
CA VAL A 28 8.49 12.18 13.31
C VAL A 28 9.93 12.42 13.72
N TRP A 29 10.90 11.67 13.19
CA TRP A 29 12.33 11.85 13.47
C TRP A 29 12.84 13.22 13.00
N ARG A 30 12.41 13.63 11.82
CA ARG A 30 12.74 14.93 11.24
C ARG A 30 12.16 16.10 12.06
N ALA A 31 10.89 15.99 12.46
CA ALA A 31 10.22 16.99 13.30
C ALA A 31 10.87 17.12 14.69
N ALA A 32 11.48 16.03 15.20
CA ALA A 32 12.25 16.03 16.44
C ALA A 32 13.70 16.57 16.26
N ALA A 33 14.07 17.02 15.06
CA ALA A 33 15.40 17.52 14.71
C ALA A 33 16.55 16.56 15.06
N LEU A 34 16.30 15.25 14.93
CA LEU A 34 17.29 14.22 15.25
C LEU A 34 18.33 14.12 14.13
N THR A 35 19.58 13.92 14.55
CA THR A 35 20.71 13.75 13.63
C THR A 35 21.69 12.72 14.16
N ASP A 36 22.37 12.02 13.23
CA ASP A 36 23.48 11.11 13.51
C ASP A 36 23.14 9.98 14.49
N LYS A 37 21.94 9.38 14.35
CA LYS A 37 21.43 8.33 15.23
C LYS A 37 21.68 6.93 14.69
N ILE A 38 21.78 5.96 15.58
CA ILE A 38 21.70 4.53 15.27
C ILE A 38 20.21 4.16 15.30
N LEU A 39 19.72 3.55 14.21
CA LEU A 39 18.36 3.05 14.10
C LEU A 39 18.33 1.55 14.42
N ILE A 40 17.50 1.15 15.37
CA ILE A 40 17.09 -0.22 15.61
C ILE A 40 15.72 -0.40 14.97
N HIS A 41 15.67 -1.06 13.83
CA HIS A 41 14.47 -1.27 13.01
C HIS A 41 13.98 -2.71 13.20
N VAL A 42 12.91 -2.90 13.98
CA VAL A 42 12.31 -4.19 14.31
C VAL A 42 11.14 -4.44 13.37
N ASP A 43 11.38 -5.19 12.31
CA ASP A 43 10.45 -5.34 11.21
C ASP A 43 10.67 -6.64 10.43
N ALA A 44 9.65 -7.15 9.80
CA ALA A 44 9.74 -8.23 8.81
C ALA A 44 10.22 -7.72 7.43
N HIS A 45 10.28 -6.39 7.21
CA HIS A 45 10.68 -5.69 5.99
C HIS A 45 11.98 -4.92 6.13
N ASP A 46 12.63 -4.61 5.00
CA ASP A 46 13.93 -3.91 5.00
C ASP A 46 13.82 -2.40 4.87
N ASP A 47 12.74 -1.88 4.32
CA ASP A 47 12.37 -0.49 4.07
C ASP A 47 13.49 0.41 3.49
N VAL A 48 14.40 -0.23 2.76
CA VAL A 48 15.56 0.41 2.10
C VAL A 48 15.51 0.26 0.57
N CYS A 49 14.32 0.25 -0.03
CA CYS A 49 14.17 0.28 -1.48
C CYS A 49 14.64 1.63 -2.03
N TRP A 50 15.68 1.59 -2.85
CA TRP A 50 16.07 2.79 -3.57
C TRP A 50 15.02 3.17 -4.63
N SER A 51 14.66 4.46 -4.68
CA SER A 51 13.82 5.04 -5.72
C SER A 51 14.63 6.07 -6.53
N PRO A 52 14.54 6.07 -7.87
CA PRO A 52 15.12 7.12 -8.71
C PRO A 52 14.57 8.51 -8.38
N ASP A 53 13.31 8.56 -8.00
CA ASP A 53 12.64 9.77 -7.53
C ASP A 53 12.97 9.98 -6.05
N GLN A 54 14.02 10.76 -5.83
CA GLN A 54 14.62 10.94 -4.51
C GLN A 54 13.78 11.77 -3.55
N ASP A 55 12.75 12.48 -4.05
CA ASP A 55 11.95 13.40 -3.27
C ASP A 55 10.66 12.75 -2.71
N SER A 56 10.30 11.55 -3.18
CA SER A 56 9.13 10.82 -2.69
C SER A 56 9.49 9.82 -1.59
N THR A 57 9.05 10.10 -0.38
CA THR A 57 9.11 9.16 0.75
C THR A 57 7.90 8.22 0.69
N ASN A 58 8.13 6.94 0.95
CA ASN A 58 7.07 5.92 1.06
C ASN A 58 7.53 4.81 2.02
N ILE A 59 6.60 3.92 2.39
CA ILE A 59 6.82 2.82 3.33
C ILE A 59 8.00 1.89 2.98
N ALA A 60 8.47 1.87 1.74
CA ALA A 60 9.57 0.99 1.33
C ALA A 60 10.93 1.70 1.25
N ASN A 61 11.01 3.03 1.46
CA ASN A 61 12.25 3.80 1.28
C ASN A 61 12.52 4.87 2.33
N PHE A 62 11.69 5.03 3.35
CA PHE A 62 11.80 6.10 4.34
C PHE A 62 13.13 6.07 5.11
N ILE A 63 13.71 4.88 5.34
CA ILE A 63 15.04 4.74 5.95
C ILE A 63 16.12 5.34 5.03
N CYS A 64 15.99 5.18 3.71
CA CYS A 64 16.92 5.79 2.76
C CYS A 64 16.89 7.32 2.85
N GLN A 65 15.72 7.93 3.04
CA GLN A 65 15.60 9.37 3.21
C GLN A 65 16.22 9.83 4.53
N ALA A 66 15.96 9.10 5.63
CA ALA A 66 16.57 9.36 6.92
C ALA A 66 18.11 9.31 6.87
N ILE A 67 18.68 8.38 6.10
CA ILE A 67 20.12 8.28 5.88
C ILE A 67 20.65 9.49 5.08
N LYS A 68 19.98 9.87 3.98
CA LYS A 68 20.38 11.00 3.14
C LYS A 68 20.38 12.34 3.87
N GLU A 69 19.39 12.59 4.72
CA GLU A 69 19.30 13.80 5.50
C GLU A 69 20.18 13.79 6.76
N GLY A 70 20.93 12.71 7.00
CA GLY A 70 21.83 12.60 8.15
C GLY A 70 21.13 12.36 9.48
N VAL A 71 19.86 11.99 9.47
CA VAL A 71 19.12 11.58 10.67
C VAL A 71 19.68 10.26 11.20
N VAL A 72 19.92 9.31 10.28
CA VAL A 72 20.41 7.96 10.58
C VAL A 72 21.81 7.77 10.03
N LYS A 73 22.75 7.36 10.90
CA LYS A 73 24.15 7.05 10.54
C LYS A 73 24.43 5.55 10.40
N GLU A 74 23.62 4.70 11.03
CA GLU A 74 23.77 3.25 11.05
C GLU A 74 22.40 2.61 11.29
N VAL A 75 22.14 1.47 10.67
CA VAL A 75 20.90 0.71 10.80
C VAL A 75 21.17 -0.71 11.27
N PHE A 76 20.43 -1.14 12.28
CA PHE A 76 20.28 -2.54 12.66
C PHE A 76 18.86 -2.98 12.30
N TRP A 77 18.70 -3.73 11.22
CA TRP A 77 17.44 -4.37 10.90
C TRP A 77 17.31 -5.67 11.69
N VAL A 78 16.40 -5.68 12.65
CA VAL A 78 16.12 -6.79 13.54
C VAL A 78 15.00 -7.64 12.96
N VAL A 79 15.37 -8.78 12.42
CA VAL A 79 14.43 -9.72 11.78
C VAL A 79 13.88 -10.74 12.77
N PRO A 80 12.68 -11.34 12.50
CA PRO A 80 12.13 -12.43 13.30
C PRO A 80 13.11 -13.62 13.41
N ASP A 81 13.22 -14.23 14.60
CA ASP A 81 14.18 -15.29 14.89
C ASP A 81 14.08 -16.48 13.93
N GLN A 82 12.88 -16.81 13.48
CA GLN A 82 12.66 -17.91 12.53
C GLN A 82 13.32 -17.66 11.17
N SER A 83 13.64 -16.39 10.85
CA SER A 83 14.40 -16.03 9.65
C SER A 83 15.85 -16.51 9.71
N TRP A 84 16.40 -16.75 10.91
CA TRP A 84 17.82 -17.08 11.14
C TRP A 84 18.08 -18.56 11.42
N GLN A 85 17.06 -19.42 11.41
CA GLN A 85 17.19 -20.82 11.84
C GLN A 85 18.04 -21.69 10.91
N THR A 86 18.00 -21.43 9.60
CA THR A 86 18.70 -22.24 8.59
C THR A 86 19.16 -21.38 7.41
N ALA A 87 20.12 -21.89 6.63
CA ALA A 87 20.51 -21.26 5.38
C ALA A 87 19.34 -21.10 4.38
N LYS A 88 18.34 -22.00 4.45
CA LYS A 88 17.12 -21.92 3.63
C LYS A 88 16.24 -20.71 4.03
N THR A 89 16.14 -20.41 5.32
CA THR A 89 15.35 -19.28 5.82
C THR A 89 16.06 -17.93 5.63
N LEU A 90 17.40 -17.91 5.56
CA LEU A 90 18.19 -16.70 5.24
C LEU A 90 18.21 -16.36 3.74
N LYS A 91 17.99 -17.35 2.87
CA LYS A 91 18.05 -17.14 1.42
C LYS A 91 17.13 -16.04 0.89
N PRO A 92 15.87 -15.89 1.35
CA PRO A 92 15.00 -14.79 0.95
C PRO A 92 15.57 -13.42 1.31
N ILE A 93 16.10 -13.24 2.52
CA ILE A 93 16.73 -11.99 2.99
C ILE A 93 17.90 -11.62 2.07
N LEU A 94 18.82 -12.57 1.82
CA LEU A 94 19.97 -12.35 0.94
C LEU A 94 19.55 -12.06 -0.50
N GLY A 95 18.51 -12.75 -1.00
CA GLY A 95 17.96 -12.53 -2.33
C GLY A 95 17.36 -11.13 -2.47
N ARG A 96 16.56 -10.72 -1.49
CA ARG A 96 15.96 -9.39 -1.41
C ARG A 96 17.03 -8.31 -1.33
N LEU A 97 17.98 -8.44 -0.41
CA LEU A 97 19.07 -7.48 -0.24
C LEU A 97 19.87 -7.30 -1.54
N LYS A 98 20.25 -8.38 -2.21
CA LYS A 98 20.92 -8.33 -3.51
C LYS A 98 20.09 -7.61 -4.58
N ALA A 99 18.78 -7.84 -4.61
CA ALA A 99 17.89 -7.21 -5.58
C ALA A 99 17.73 -5.70 -5.33
N VAL A 100 17.64 -5.30 -4.06
CA VAL A 100 17.54 -3.89 -3.64
C VAL A 100 18.85 -3.16 -3.95
N LEU A 101 19.98 -3.68 -3.48
CA LEU A 101 21.29 -3.03 -3.64
C LEU A 101 21.72 -2.85 -5.11
N LYS A 102 21.29 -3.72 -6.02
CA LYS A 102 21.54 -3.55 -7.47
C LYS A 102 20.92 -2.28 -8.06
N LYS A 103 19.90 -1.72 -7.42
CA LYS A 103 19.22 -0.51 -7.89
C LYS A 103 19.90 0.77 -7.42
N TYR A 104 20.89 0.69 -6.52
CA TYR A 104 21.62 1.85 -6.02
C TYR A 104 22.58 2.38 -7.10
N PRO A 105 22.74 3.72 -7.23
CA PRO A 105 23.57 4.35 -8.24
C PRO A 105 25.04 3.94 -8.18
N GLU A 106 25.53 3.68 -6.96
CA GLU A 106 26.93 3.32 -6.68
C GLU A 106 27.24 1.83 -6.97
N GLY A 107 26.24 1.07 -7.44
CA GLY A 107 26.32 -0.37 -7.61
C GLY A 107 26.03 -1.14 -6.33
N ALA A 108 26.11 -2.48 -6.40
CA ALA A 108 25.82 -3.34 -5.25
C ALA A 108 27.05 -3.43 -4.34
N PRO A 109 27.01 -2.89 -3.10
CA PRO A 109 28.10 -3.06 -2.14
C PRO A 109 28.22 -4.54 -1.72
N PRO A 110 29.39 -4.96 -1.20
CA PRO A 110 29.59 -6.32 -0.74
C PRO A 110 28.69 -6.67 0.44
N ILE A 111 28.13 -7.88 0.41
CA ILE A 111 27.34 -8.45 1.50
C ILE A 111 28.24 -9.44 2.25
N GLN A 112 28.50 -9.16 3.52
CA GLN A 112 29.25 -10.03 4.42
C GLN A 112 28.28 -10.83 5.27
N VAL A 113 28.42 -12.15 5.29
CA VAL A 113 27.57 -13.05 6.09
C VAL A 113 28.42 -13.68 7.18
N GLN A 114 28.06 -13.43 8.43
CA GLN A 114 28.67 -14.02 9.61
C GLN A 114 27.65 -14.91 10.33
N ALA A 115 28.07 -15.64 11.37
CA ALA A 115 27.20 -16.58 12.09
C ALA A 115 25.92 -15.92 12.64
N HIS A 116 26.03 -14.68 13.12
CA HIS A 116 24.97 -13.98 13.85
C HIS A 116 24.58 -12.63 13.24
N GLN A 117 25.19 -12.25 12.11
CA GLN A 117 24.98 -10.96 11.48
C GLN A 117 25.24 -11.00 9.97
N ILE A 118 24.42 -10.30 9.22
CA ILE A 118 24.71 -9.93 7.84
C ILE A 118 25.01 -8.44 7.84
N SER A 119 26.06 -8.03 7.11
CA SER A 119 26.49 -6.63 7.04
C SER A 119 26.64 -6.20 5.58
N THR A 120 26.25 -4.97 5.30
CA THR A 120 26.45 -4.30 4.01
C THR A 120 26.46 -2.79 4.24
N VAL A 121 26.47 -2.02 3.17
CA VAL A 121 26.40 -0.55 3.19
C VAL A 121 25.19 -0.10 2.38
N VAL A 122 24.41 0.83 2.90
CA VAL A 122 23.26 1.47 2.26
C VAL A 122 23.50 2.97 2.24
N LEU A 123 23.61 3.57 1.06
CA LEU A 123 23.90 5.02 0.88
C LEU A 123 25.13 5.49 1.69
N GLY A 124 26.21 4.71 1.67
CA GLY A 124 27.43 5.03 2.40
C GLY A 124 27.41 4.77 3.91
N LYS A 125 26.30 4.26 4.46
CA LYS A 125 26.17 3.99 5.90
C LYS A 125 26.07 2.50 6.21
N PRO A 126 26.61 2.03 7.37
CA PRO A 126 26.52 0.63 7.79
C PRO A 126 25.06 0.19 7.92
N PHE A 127 24.75 -0.95 7.30
CA PHE A 127 23.45 -1.63 7.39
C PHE A 127 23.69 -3.07 7.85
N LYS A 128 23.19 -3.40 9.00
CA LYS A 128 23.40 -4.69 9.67
C LYS A 128 22.05 -5.38 9.90
N ILE A 129 22.02 -6.69 9.68
CA ILE A 129 20.85 -7.52 9.90
C ILE A 129 21.17 -8.54 10.96
N CYS A 130 20.33 -8.67 11.96
CA CYS A 130 20.48 -9.64 13.04
C CYS A 130 19.13 -10.01 13.63
N THR A 131 19.09 -10.98 14.53
CA THR A 131 17.94 -11.21 15.40
C THR A 131 18.06 -10.38 16.68
N LEU A 132 16.97 -10.26 17.41
CA LEU A 132 16.94 -9.52 18.68
C LEU A 132 18.00 -10.04 19.67
N SER A 133 18.21 -11.35 19.74
CA SER A 133 19.20 -11.98 20.64
C SER A 133 20.65 -11.69 20.27
N ASN A 134 20.91 -11.26 19.04
CA ASN A 134 22.24 -10.97 18.52
C ASN A 134 22.50 -9.45 18.34
N LEU A 135 21.60 -8.62 18.85
CA LEU A 135 21.77 -7.17 18.85
C LEU A 135 22.92 -6.79 19.80
N PRO A 136 23.98 -6.10 19.33
CA PRO A 136 25.13 -5.76 20.15
C PRO A 136 24.76 -4.71 21.20
N VAL A 137 25.52 -4.65 22.26
CA VAL A 137 25.38 -3.57 23.26
C VAL A 137 25.90 -2.26 22.66
N LEU A 138 25.04 -1.24 22.61
CA LEU A 138 25.39 0.09 22.12
C LEU A 138 25.50 1.08 23.27
N GLY A 139 26.55 1.91 23.23
CA GLY A 139 26.88 2.89 24.30
C GLY A 139 26.19 4.25 24.11
N GLU A 140 25.40 4.44 23.08
CA GLU A 140 24.76 5.71 22.75
C GLU A 140 23.23 5.59 22.67
N LYS A 141 22.52 6.73 22.72
CA LYS A 141 21.08 6.76 22.53
C LYS A 141 20.71 6.41 21.08
N VAL A 142 19.73 5.54 20.93
CA VAL A 142 19.25 5.01 19.63
C VAL A 142 17.86 5.51 19.33
N LEU A 143 17.45 5.36 18.06
CA LEU A 143 16.05 5.33 17.65
C LEU A 143 15.60 3.88 17.66
N LEU A 144 14.45 3.60 18.23
CA LEU A 144 13.81 2.30 18.17
C LEU A 144 12.55 2.44 17.32
N ASP A 145 12.47 1.68 16.25
CA ASP A 145 11.39 1.69 15.30
C ASP A 145 10.84 0.28 15.17
N ILE A 146 9.52 0.12 15.33
CA ILE A 146 8.88 -1.20 15.40
C ILE A 146 7.64 -1.20 14.51
N ASP A 147 7.57 -2.15 13.55
CA ASP A 147 6.34 -2.44 12.82
C ASP A 147 5.58 -3.59 13.50
N VAL A 148 4.26 -3.42 13.64
CA VAL A 148 3.37 -4.44 14.24
C VAL A 148 3.32 -5.71 13.38
N ASP A 149 3.59 -5.64 12.10
CA ASP A 149 3.64 -6.81 11.23
C ASP A 149 4.77 -7.79 11.60
N TYR A 150 5.82 -7.31 12.29
CA TYR A 150 6.85 -8.17 12.88
C TYR A 150 6.27 -9.32 13.71
N PHE A 151 5.19 -9.07 14.46
CA PHE A 151 4.52 -10.09 15.27
C PHE A 151 3.79 -11.13 14.45
N LEU A 152 3.47 -10.84 13.20
CA LEU A 152 2.59 -11.65 12.34
C LEU A 152 3.35 -12.35 11.21
N ILE A 153 4.59 -11.93 10.94
CA ILE A 153 5.43 -12.44 9.87
C ILE A 153 6.66 -13.13 10.47
N PRO A 154 6.61 -14.44 10.74
CA PRO A 154 7.69 -15.13 11.46
C PRO A 154 8.99 -15.24 10.66
N LYS A 155 8.98 -14.94 9.36
CA LYS A 155 10.14 -15.02 8.46
C LYS A 155 10.20 -13.83 7.54
N ALA A 156 11.20 -12.98 7.74
CA ALA A 156 11.43 -11.78 6.93
C ALA A 156 11.60 -12.11 5.45
N CYS A 157 11.15 -11.21 4.58
CA CYS A 157 11.23 -11.32 3.13
C CYS A 157 10.61 -12.59 2.53
N HIS A 158 9.81 -13.33 3.27
CA HIS A 158 9.02 -14.42 2.71
C HIS A 158 7.86 -13.82 1.92
N ASN A 159 7.65 -14.33 0.69
CA ASN A 159 6.48 -13.95 -0.10
C ASN A 159 5.24 -14.01 0.79
N TYR A 160 4.57 -12.87 0.93
CA TYR A 160 3.38 -12.63 1.75
C TYR A 160 2.29 -13.67 1.50
N ARG A 161 2.45 -14.84 2.10
CA ARG A 161 1.38 -15.81 2.20
C ARG A 161 0.79 -15.60 3.58
N GLN A 162 -0.27 -14.82 3.64
CA GLN A 162 -1.11 -14.54 4.81
C GLN A 162 -0.32 -14.23 6.11
N PRO A 163 -0.50 -13.06 6.71
CA PRO A 163 -0.10 -12.90 8.10
C PRO A 163 -0.70 -14.05 8.89
N GLU A 164 0.08 -14.66 9.77
CA GLU A 164 -0.39 -15.79 10.56
C GLU A 164 -1.68 -15.41 11.29
N GLU A 165 -2.61 -16.34 11.43
CA GLU A 165 -3.87 -16.07 12.14
C GLU A 165 -3.64 -15.68 13.61
N LEU A 166 -2.48 -16.04 14.15
CA LEU A 166 -2.00 -15.70 15.49
C LEU A 166 -0.60 -15.11 15.41
N PRO A 167 -0.25 -14.19 16.30
CA PRO A 167 1.12 -13.71 16.45
C PRO A 167 2.07 -14.85 16.79
N TRP A 168 3.25 -14.90 16.14
CA TRP A 168 4.33 -15.81 16.48
C TRP A 168 5.11 -15.35 17.72
N CYS A 169 5.02 -14.06 18.06
CA CYS A 169 5.62 -13.40 19.20
C CYS A 169 4.63 -12.37 19.72
N TRP A 170 4.53 -12.18 21.01
CA TRP A 170 3.66 -11.17 21.61
C TRP A 170 4.47 -9.95 22.06
N PRO A 171 3.84 -8.74 22.20
CA PRO A 171 4.51 -7.55 22.66
C PRO A 171 5.27 -7.74 23.98
N GLU A 172 4.70 -8.50 24.92
CA GLU A 172 5.37 -8.87 26.17
C GLU A 172 6.69 -9.59 25.95
N ASP A 173 6.70 -10.59 25.07
CA ASP A 173 7.89 -11.39 24.76
C ASP A 173 8.97 -10.53 24.08
N LEU A 174 8.56 -9.62 23.18
CA LEU A 174 9.47 -8.68 22.54
C LEU A 174 10.10 -7.77 23.58
N VAL A 175 9.28 -7.11 24.41
CA VAL A 175 9.75 -6.15 25.42
C VAL A 175 10.64 -6.82 26.47
N ALA A 176 10.33 -8.05 26.90
CA ALA A 176 11.17 -8.81 27.83
C ALA A 176 12.56 -9.11 27.24
N ARG A 177 12.66 -9.31 25.93
CA ARG A 177 13.90 -9.62 25.21
C ARG A 177 14.66 -8.38 24.73
N LEU A 178 14.01 -7.24 24.63
CA LEU A 178 14.66 -5.98 24.28
C LEU A 178 15.72 -5.61 25.34
N PRO A 179 16.97 -5.35 24.94
CA PRO A 179 18.01 -4.87 25.86
C PRO A 179 17.55 -3.64 26.64
N ALA A 180 17.95 -3.51 27.89
CA ALA A 180 17.55 -2.39 28.75
C ALA A 180 17.91 -1.01 28.17
N TRP A 181 19.04 -0.92 27.47
CA TRP A 181 19.46 0.31 26.79
C TRP A 181 18.54 0.64 25.57
N CYS A 182 18.05 -0.36 24.86
CA CYS A 182 17.12 -0.19 23.74
C CYS A 182 15.77 0.37 24.20
N ARG A 183 15.29 -0.08 25.38
CA ARG A 183 14.07 0.46 26.01
C ARG A 183 14.22 1.91 26.49
N ARG A 184 15.44 2.44 26.53
CA ARG A 184 15.75 3.84 26.82
C ARG A 184 16.12 4.63 25.56
N ALA A 185 15.63 4.20 24.41
CA ALA A 185 15.79 4.90 23.14
C ALA A 185 15.38 6.38 23.29
N GLU A 186 16.00 7.25 22.52
CA GLU A 186 15.66 8.69 22.54
C GLU A 186 14.24 8.94 22.02
N LEU A 187 13.84 8.14 21.04
CA LEU A 187 12.50 8.13 20.46
C LEU A 187 12.14 6.69 20.05
N ILE A 188 10.91 6.32 20.31
CA ILE A 188 10.35 5.03 19.89
C ILE A 188 9.20 5.32 18.93
N THR A 189 9.27 4.80 17.73
CA THR A 189 8.19 4.82 16.73
C THR A 189 7.59 3.43 16.58
N ILE A 190 6.26 3.36 16.51
CA ILE A 190 5.52 2.10 16.36
C ILE A 190 4.48 2.29 15.26
N ALA A 191 4.61 1.55 14.16
CA ALA A 191 3.68 1.58 13.06
C ALA A 191 2.66 0.43 13.18
N TYR A 192 1.39 0.76 12.98
CA TYR A 192 0.33 -0.25 12.92
C TYR A 192 0.32 -1.03 11.61
N SER A 193 0.61 -0.36 10.51
CA SER A 193 0.63 -0.89 9.13
C SER A 193 -0.67 -1.59 8.71
N VAL A 194 -1.82 -1.13 9.26
CA VAL A 194 -3.15 -1.69 8.98
C VAL A 194 -3.67 -1.21 7.63
N GLU A 195 -3.58 0.09 7.34
CA GLU A 195 -4.04 0.65 6.06
C GLU A 195 -3.27 0.09 4.87
N GLY A 196 -1.98 -0.23 5.04
CA GLY A 196 -1.15 -0.93 4.07
C GLY A 196 -1.56 -2.39 3.82
N GLY A 197 -2.40 -2.96 4.70
CA GLY A 197 -2.84 -4.36 4.63
C GLY A 197 -1.77 -5.37 5.10
N TYR A 198 -0.70 -4.91 5.73
CA TYR A 198 0.35 -5.76 6.29
C TYR A 198 -0.07 -6.34 7.64
N THR A 199 -0.75 -5.56 8.46
CA THR A 199 -1.32 -5.96 9.74
C THR A 199 -2.85 -6.09 9.63
N PRO A 200 -3.45 -7.26 9.88
CA PRO A 200 -4.90 -7.38 10.00
C PRO A 200 -5.43 -6.50 11.15
N LEU A 201 -6.52 -5.78 10.92
CA LEU A 201 -7.08 -4.82 11.87
C LEU A 201 -7.31 -5.39 13.30
N LYS A 202 -7.65 -6.68 13.41
CA LYS A 202 -7.78 -7.38 14.70
C LYS A 202 -6.51 -7.36 15.56
N TRP A 203 -5.34 -7.15 14.94
CA TRP A 203 -4.05 -7.14 15.61
C TRP A 203 -3.49 -5.72 15.83
N LYS A 204 -4.23 -4.68 15.45
CA LYS A 204 -3.84 -3.28 15.68
C LYS A 204 -3.47 -3.03 17.16
N TYR A 205 -4.21 -3.60 18.10
CA TYR A 205 -3.98 -3.42 19.52
C TYR A 205 -2.60 -3.89 20.01
N LEU A 206 -1.89 -4.72 19.25
CA LEU A 206 -0.51 -5.12 19.61
C LEU A 206 0.43 -3.90 19.63
N GLY A 207 0.20 -2.92 18.73
CA GLY A 207 0.93 -1.65 18.75
C GLY A 207 0.59 -0.80 19.97
N GLU A 208 -0.69 -0.78 20.37
CA GLU A 208 -1.16 -0.10 21.59
C GLU A 208 -0.56 -0.75 22.84
N GLU A 209 -0.62 -2.08 22.93
CA GLU A 209 0.00 -2.84 24.04
C GLU A 209 1.50 -2.58 24.10
N LEU A 210 2.19 -2.56 22.96
CA LEU A 210 3.62 -2.30 22.90
C LEU A 210 3.95 -0.89 23.41
N ALA A 211 3.20 0.12 23.00
CA ALA A 211 3.36 1.49 23.46
C ALA A 211 3.19 1.60 24.98
N TRP A 212 2.17 0.94 25.54
CA TRP A 212 1.97 0.91 27.00
C TRP A 212 3.13 0.24 27.74
N ARG A 213 3.63 -0.88 27.23
CA ARG A 213 4.75 -1.60 27.86
C ARG A 213 6.09 -0.84 27.76
N LEU A 214 6.23 0.04 26.79
CA LEU A 214 7.44 0.84 26.58
C LEU A 214 7.36 2.24 27.23
N THR A 215 6.20 2.64 27.72
CA THR A 215 6.03 3.86 28.51
C THR A 215 6.25 3.58 30.01
N PRO A 216 6.91 4.47 30.77
CA PRO A 216 7.21 4.24 32.20
C PRO A 216 5.99 4.20 33.11
N ALA A 217 4.90 4.84 32.74
CA ALA A 217 3.67 4.75 33.52
C ALA A 217 3.14 3.30 33.60
N GLY A 218 3.55 2.46 32.61
CA GLY A 218 3.19 1.06 32.57
C GLY A 218 1.69 0.83 32.43
N LEU A 219 1.32 -0.44 32.41
CA LEU A 219 -0.08 -0.86 32.55
C LEU A 219 -0.37 -1.10 34.04
N GLU A 220 -1.53 -0.64 34.47
CA GLU A 220 -2.08 -1.05 35.76
C GLU A 220 -2.34 -2.58 35.76
N GLU A 221 -2.36 -3.20 36.94
CA GLU A 221 -2.55 -4.65 37.09
C GLU A 221 -3.83 -5.14 36.38
N ALA A 222 -4.91 -4.35 36.45
CA ALA A 222 -6.15 -4.66 35.74
C ALA A 222 -5.98 -4.70 34.22
N GLY A 223 -5.23 -3.76 33.65
CA GLY A 223 -4.93 -3.74 32.20
C GLY A 223 -4.09 -4.94 31.77
N LEU A 224 -3.07 -5.31 32.56
CA LEU A 224 -2.26 -6.51 32.27
C LEU A 224 -3.11 -7.77 32.32
N ARG A 225 -4.01 -7.92 33.30
CA ARG A 225 -4.95 -9.03 33.38
C ARG A 225 -5.90 -9.05 32.19
N GLY A 226 -6.42 -7.89 31.77
CA GLY A 226 -7.30 -7.75 30.61
C GLY A 226 -6.62 -8.19 29.31
N LEU A 227 -5.35 -7.80 29.08
CA LEU A 227 -4.57 -8.24 27.92
C LEU A 227 -4.34 -9.75 27.92
N ASN A 228 -4.03 -10.33 29.08
CA ASN A 228 -3.86 -11.79 29.20
C ASN A 228 -5.14 -12.55 28.88
N LEU A 229 -6.29 -12.04 29.35
CA LEU A 229 -7.60 -12.62 29.00
C LEU A 229 -7.90 -12.49 27.52
N MET A 230 -7.64 -11.34 26.92
CA MET A 230 -7.81 -11.10 25.48
C MET A 230 -6.94 -12.03 24.64
N ARG A 231 -5.68 -12.25 25.03
CA ARG A 231 -4.77 -13.20 24.40
C ARG A 231 -5.31 -14.64 24.51
N THR A 232 -5.72 -15.07 25.72
CA THR A 232 -6.29 -16.39 25.96
C THR A 232 -7.57 -16.62 25.16
N ALA A 233 -8.44 -15.61 25.10
CA ALA A 233 -9.65 -15.63 24.29
C ALA A 233 -9.36 -15.74 22.79
N SER A 234 -8.33 -15.03 22.29
CA SER A 234 -7.89 -15.13 20.90
C SER A 234 -7.39 -16.52 20.54
N LEU A 235 -6.64 -17.15 21.45
CA LEU A 235 -6.20 -18.54 21.30
C LEU A 235 -7.37 -19.53 21.32
N ALA A 236 -8.35 -19.34 22.21
CA ALA A 236 -9.56 -20.15 22.28
C ALA A 236 -10.40 -20.01 20.99
N ALA A 237 -10.58 -18.77 20.51
CA ALA A 237 -11.27 -18.51 19.24
C ALA A 237 -10.60 -19.18 18.04
N HIS A 238 -9.26 -19.20 18.01
CA HIS A 238 -8.49 -19.90 16.99
C HIS A 238 -8.73 -21.41 17.02
N ARG A 239 -8.75 -22.01 18.23
CA ARG A 239 -9.05 -23.44 18.43
C ARG A 239 -10.51 -23.82 18.18
N GLY A 240 -11.39 -22.83 17.95
CA GLY A 240 -12.83 -23.05 17.77
C GLY A 240 -13.63 -23.16 19.08
N GLU A 241 -13.03 -22.87 20.22
CA GLU A 241 -13.64 -22.85 21.56
C GLU A 241 -14.42 -21.55 21.76
N LEU A 242 -15.50 -21.35 20.95
CA LEU A 242 -16.14 -20.05 20.78
C LEU A 242 -16.78 -19.50 22.07
N SER A 243 -17.37 -20.39 22.92
CA SER A 243 -17.97 -19.97 24.19
C SER A 243 -16.92 -19.51 25.20
N SER A 244 -15.78 -20.19 25.27
CA SER A 244 -14.66 -19.80 26.15
C SER A 244 -14.05 -18.47 25.67
N ALA A 245 -13.93 -18.27 24.36
CA ALA A 245 -13.46 -17.02 23.78
C ALA A 245 -14.43 -15.86 24.11
N GLU A 246 -15.74 -16.07 23.98
CA GLU A 246 -16.76 -15.06 24.32
C GLU A 246 -16.65 -14.65 25.80
N ALA A 247 -16.56 -15.61 26.72
CA ALA A 247 -16.42 -15.32 28.15
C ALA A 247 -15.14 -14.53 28.44
N GLY A 248 -14.01 -14.94 27.88
CA GLY A 248 -12.72 -14.25 28.06
C GLY A 248 -12.71 -12.82 27.51
N TYR A 249 -13.28 -12.58 26.33
CA TYR A 249 -13.38 -11.22 25.80
C TYR A 249 -14.30 -10.32 26.61
N LYS A 250 -15.42 -10.86 27.16
CA LYS A 250 -16.31 -10.10 28.03
C LYS A 250 -15.64 -9.71 29.35
N GLU A 251 -14.97 -10.65 30.00
CA GLU A 251 -14.21 -10.38 31.23
C GLU A 251 -13.10 -9.35 30.96
N ALA A 252 -12.38 -9.47 29.83
CA ALA A 252 -11.39 -8.49 29.43
C ALA A 252 -12.01 -7.09 29.21
N SER A 253 -13.24 -7.02 28.65
CA SER A 253 -13.93 -5.74 28.42
C SER A 253 -14.32 -5.03 29.73
N GLU A 254 -14.60 -5.76 30.79
CA GLU A 254 -14.83 -5.20 32.13
C GLU A 254 -13.55 -4.57 32.71
N LEU A 255 -12.40 -5.17 32.44
CA LEU A 255 -11.09 -4.67 32.91
C LEU A 255 -10.53 -3.54 32.04
N MET A 256 -10.89 -3.49 30.77
CA MET A 256 -10.40 -2.50 29.80
C MET A 256 -11.57 -1.87 29.02
N PRO A 257 -12.46 -1.12 29.67
CA PRO A 257 -13.70 -0.63 29.05
C PRO A 257 -13.47 0.40 27.94
N THR A 258 -12.29 1.00 27.86
CA THR A 258 -11.93 1.97 26.81
C THR A 258 -11.25 1.33 25.60
N SER A 259 -10.96 0.04 25.63
CA SER A 259 -10.31 -0.67 24.51
C SER A 259 -11.29 -0.95 23.39
N ALA A 260 -11.11 -0.32 22.22
CA ALA A 260 -11.90 -0.59 21.02
C ALA A 260 -11.62 -2.00 20.43
N ALA A 261 -10.46 -2.57 20.72
CA ALA A 261 -10.09 -3.90 20.25
C ALA A 261 -11.03 -4.99 20.76
N LEU A 262 -11.48 -4.89 22.01
CA LEU A 262 -12.33 -5.92 22.64
C LEU A 262 -13.70 -6.06 21.98
N PRO A 263 -14.51 -5.00 21.84
CA PRO A 263 -15.77 -5.11 21.10
C PRO A 263 -15.53 -5.49 19.63
N TYR A 264 -14.41 -5.10 19.01
CA TYR A 264 -14.07 -5.56 17.65
C TYR A 264 -13.83 -7.08 17.59
N HIS A 265 -13.08 -7.64 18.55
CA HIS A 265 -12.86 -9.10 18.63
C HIS A 265 -14.16 -9.85 18.90
N LEU A 266 -15.04 -9.34 19.77
CA LEU A 266 -16.37 -9.90 19.98
C LEU A 266 -17.21 -9.85 18.70
N ALA A 267 -17.14 -8.76 17.93
CA ALA A 267 -17.84 -8.68 16.65
C ALA A 267 -17.37 -9.79 15.68
N LEU A 268 -16.06 -9.99 15.55
CA LEU A 268 -15.52 -11.07 14.72
C LEU A 268 -15.93 -12.46 15.22
N LEU A 269 -15.97 -12.66 16.53
CA LEU A 269 -16.38 -13.91 17.15
C LEU A 269 -17.86 -14.19 16.87
N TYR A 270 -18.74 -13.18 17.04
CA TYR A 270 -20.17 -13.29 16.75
C TYR A 270 -20.47 -13.57 15.28
N LEU A 271 -19.70 -12.98 14.34
CA LEU A 271 -19.79 -13.38 12.94
C LEU A 271 -19.48 -14.87 12.74
N LYS A 272 -18.43 -15.38 13.40
CA LYS A 272 -18.06 -16.80 13.35
C LYS A 272 -19.15 -17.70 13.94
N MET A 273 -19.92 -17.19 14.90
CA MET A 273 -21.07 -17.88 15.52
C MET A 273 -22.38 -17.69 14.75
N GLY A 274 -22.40 -16.90 13.66
CA GLY A 274 -23.63 -16.56 12.91
C GLY A 274 -24.56 -15.57 13.61
N ARG A 275 -24.10 -14.90 14.66
CA ARG A 275 -24.87 -13.92 15.47
C ARG A 275 -24.68 -12.52 14.91
N ASN A 276 -25.16 -12.28 13.69
CA ASN A 276 -24.87 -11.04 12.92
C ASN A 276 -25.33 -9.75 13.62
N GLY A 277 -26.48 -9.74 14.29
CA GLY A 277 -26.96 -8.56 15.03
C GLY A 277 -25.99 -8.15 16.15
N GLN A 278 -25.59 -9.10 16.99
CA GLN A 278 -24.60 -8.86 18.05
C GLN A 278 -23.24 -8.45 17.49
N ALA A 279 -22.84 -9.00 16.34
CA ALA A 279 -21.61 -8.60 15.67
C ALA A 279 -21.64 -7.13 15.25
N GLN A 280 -22.76 -6.67 14.68
CA GLN A 280 -22.93 -5.26 14.27
C GLN A 280 -22.95 -4.32 15.48
N GLU A 281 -23.66 -4.67 16.55
CA GLU A 281 -23.66 -3.89 17.79
C GLU A 281 -22.25 -3.72 18.38
N CYS A 282 -21.52 -4.82 18.52
CA CYS A 282 -20.14 -4.79 19.02
C CYS A 282 -19.21 -3.99 18.08
N TYR A 283 -19.40 -4.10 16.78
CA TYR A 283 -18.63 -3.31 15.82
C TYR A 283 -18.89 -1.81 15.95
N GLN A 284 -20.16 -1.40 16.13
CA GLN A 284 -20.50 0.01 16.38
C GLN A 284 -19.92 0.52 17.72
N GLN A 285 -19.87 -0.33 18.76
CA GLN A 285 -19.17 0.01 20.00
C GLN A 285 -17.67 0.24 19.77
N ALA A 286 -17.01 -0.63 19.00
CA ALA A 286 -15.60 -0.44 18.64
C ALA A 286 -15.37 0.89 17.93
N LEU A 287 -16.21 1.24 16.95
CA LEU A 287 -16.13 2.51 16.21
C LEU A 287 -16.42 3.75 17.07
N THR A 288 -17.24 3.61 18.11
CA THR A 288 -17.52 4.70 19.06
C THR A 288 -16.31 4.96 19.94
N LEU A 289 -15.59 3.91 20.35
CA LEU A 289 -14.38 4.01 21.17
C LEU A 289 -13.18 4.50 20.34
N ASP A 290 -12.99 3.94 19.14
CA ASP A 290 -11.93 4.35 18.21
C ASP A 290 -12.43 4.23 16.75
N PRO A 291 -12.71 5.38 16.08
CA PRO A 291 -13.15 5.38 14.68
C PRO A 291 -12.15 4.74 13.71
N SER A 292 -10.88 4.59 14.07
CA SER A 292 -9.86 3.94 13.22
C SER A 292 -10.07 2.42 13.07
N TYR A 293 -10.93 1.80 13.89
CA TYR A 293 -11.38 0.43 13.69
C TYR A 293 -12.38 0.29 12.51
N ARG A 294 -12.67 1.37 11.81
CA ARG A 294 -13.37 1.28 10.52
C ARG A 294 -12.46 0.58 9.52
N THR A 295 -13.04 -0.36 8.76
CA THR A 295 -12.30 -1.02 7.68
C THR A 295 -11.75 0.00 6.70
N ALA A 296 -10.42 0.08 6.61
CA ALA A 296 -9.74 1.05 5.77
C ALA A 296 -9.73 0.62 4.30
N TYR A 297 -9.48 1.57 3.40
CA TYR A 297 -9.35 1.35 1.96
C TYR A 297 -8.35 0.21 1.63
N ASN A 298 -7.25 0.13 2.35
CA ASN A 298 -6.23 -0.91 2.19
C ASN A 298 -6.44 -2.09 3.14
N SER A 299 -7.69 -2.45 3.41
CA SER A 299 -8.06 -3.62 4.21
C SER A 299 -7.47 -4.92 3.67
N ALA A 300 -7.49 -5.97 4.49
CA ALA A 300 -7.05 -7.30 4.08
C ALA A 300 -7.65 -7.77 2.73
N GLY A 301 -8.88 -7.33 2.41
CA GLY A 301 -9.53 -7.60 1.13
C GLY A 301 -8.75 -7.05 -0.06
N PHE A 302 -8.33 -5.78 -0.01
CA PHE A 302 -7.53 -5.16 -1.08
C PHE A 302 -6.11 -5.71 -1.12
N HIS A 303 -5.53 -6.02 0.03
CA HIS A 303 -4.24 -6.72 0.09
C HIS A 303 -4.30 -8.08 -0.63
N HIS A 304 -5.31 -8.90 -0.35
CA HIS A 304 -5.52 -10.16 -1.06
C HIS A 304 -5.78 -9.97 -2.55
N TYR A 305 -6.56 -8.95 -2.92
CA TYR A 305 -6.82 -8.62 -4.33
C TYR A 305 -5.53 -8.29 -5.09
N SER A 306 -4.65 -7.44 -4.54
CA SER A 306 -3.38 -7.05 -5.17
C SER A 306 -2.44 -8.26 -5.37
N HIS A 307 -2.48 -9.23 -4.47
CA HIS A 307 -1.74 -10.50 -4.54
C HIS A 307 -2.48 -11.59 -5.35
N ARG A 308 -3.54 -11.25 -6.08
CA ARG A 308 -4.34 -12.18 -6.90
C ARG A 308 -5.03 -13.31 -6.13
N ARG A 309 -5.20 -13.15 -4.81
CA ARG A 309 -5.92 -14.08 -3.93
C ARG A 309 -7.40 -13.68 -3.90
N PHE A 310 -8.11 -13.92 -5.01
CA PHE A 310 -9.45 -13.36 -5.23
C PHE A 310 -10.53 -13.98 -4.35
N MET A 311 -10.38 -15.24 -3.94
CA MET A 311 -11.33 -15.89 -3.04
C MET A 311 -11.22 -15.35 -1.61
N GLU A 312 -9.99 -15.12 -1.16
CA GLU A 312 -9.71 -14.52 0.13
C GLU A 312 -10.17 -13.06 0.17
N ALA A 313 -9.89 -12.30 -0.90
CA ALA A 313 -10.36 -10.92 -1.05
C ALA A 313 -11.89 -10.82 -0.96
N GLU A 314 -12.61 -11.71 -1.64
CA GLU A 314 -14.07 -11.75 -1.61
C GLU A 314 -14.59 -12.05 -0.20
N ARG A 315 -13.98 -13.02 0.49
CA ARG A 315 -14.35 -13.40 1.86
C ARG A 315 -14.18 -12.24 2.83
N GLU A 316 -13.07 -11.52 2.74
CA GLU A 316 -12.82 -10.37 3.62
C GLU A 316 -13.80 -9.21 3.34
N HIS A 317 -14.09 -8.89 2.07
CA HIS A 317 -15.09 -7.88 1.76
C HIS A 317 -16.52 -8.28 2.18
N GLN A 318 -16.88 -9.57 2.05
CA GLN A 318 -18.15 -10.08 2.55
C GLN A 318 -18.24 -10.00 4.06
N ARG A 319 -17.14 -10.31 4.78
CA ARG A 319 -17.04 -10.15 6.23
C ARG A 319 -17.22 -8.69 6.65
N THR A 320 -16.60 -7.76 5.93
CA THR A 320 -16.78 -6.33 6.17
C THR A 320 -18.25 -5.93 6.01
N LEU A 321 -18.94 -6.39 4.95
CA LEU A 321 -20.37 -6.09 4.77
C LEU A 321 -21.29 -6.76 5.80
N ALA A 322 -20.85 -7.85 6.40
CA ALA A 322 -21.59 -8.46 7.50
C ALA A 322 -21.50 -7.63 8.79
N LEU A 323 -20.39 -6.93 9.00
CA LEU A 323 -20.20 -5.96 10.11
C LEU A 323 -20.82 -4.61 9.81
N ASP A 324 -20.57 -4.07 8.62
CA ASP A 324 -21.10 -2.80 8.14
C ASP A 324 -21.67 -2.95 6.72
N PRO A 325 -22.99 -3.17 6.59
CA PRO A 325 -23.62 -3.29 5.28
C PRO A 325 -23.53 -2.03 4.41
N GLN A 326 -23.11 -0.89 4.98
CA GLN A 326 -22.95 0.38 4.28
C GLN A 326 -21.48 0.75 4.05
N ASP A 327 -20.55 -0.19 4.18
CA ASP A 327 -19.15 0.06 3.88
C ASP A 327 -18.94 0.26 2.37
N ALA A 328 -18.60 1.49 1.97
CA ALA A 328 -18.40 1.86 0.57
C ALA A 328 -17.24 1.11 -0.07
N TYR A 329 -16.16 0.89 0.69
CA TYR A 329 -14.94 0.24 0.18
C TYR A 329 -15.13 -1.26 -0.03
N ALA A 330 -15.88 -1.93 0.83
CA ALA A 330 -16.22 -3.33 0.65
C ALA A 330 -17.12 -3.54 -0.59
N HIS A 331 -18.09 -2.66 -0.82
CA HIS A 331 -18.86 -2.67 -2.07
C HIS A 331 -17.96 -2.42 -3.28
N PHE A 332 -17.01 -1.50 -3.22
CA PHE A 332 -16.03 -1.25 -4.27
C PHE A 332 -15.17 -2.50 -4.54
N GLY A 333 -14.61 -3.12 -3.50
CA GLY A 333 -13.80 -4.33 -3.64
C GLY A 333 -14.55 -5.48 -4.30
N LEU A 334 -15.80 -5.75 -3.90
CA LEU A 334 -16.66 -6.75 -4.56
C LEU A 334 -16.99 -6.35 -6.01
N GLY A 335 -17.18 -5.06 -6.28
CA GLY A 335 -17.34 -4.54 -7.65
C GLY A 335 -16.12 -4.79 -8.52
N CYS A 336 -14.90 -4.60 -7.99
CA CYS A 336 -13.64 -4.91 -8.68
C CYS A 336 -13.51 -6.42 -8.97
N LEU A 337 -13.86 -7.27 -8.00
CA LEU A 337 -13.84 -8.73 -8.15
C LEU A 337 -14.83 -9.21 -9.22
N ALA A 338 -16.06 -8.67 -9.23
CA ALA A 338 -17.06 -8.96 -10.25
C ALA A 338 -16.59 -8.50 -11.65
N ALA A 339 -16.01 -7.30 -11.76
CA ALA A 339 -15.44 -6.81 -13.02
C ALA A 339 -14.31 -7.71 -13.53
N LYS A 340 -13.43 -8.19 -12.62
CA LYS A 340 -12.36 -9.13 -12.97
C LYS A 340 -12.88 -10.45 -13.51
N ARG A 341 -14.01 -10.93 -12.97
CA ARG A 341 -14.73 -12.13 -13.46
C ARG A 341 -15.60 -11.85 -14.69
N LYS A 342 -15.61 -10.61 -15.19
CA LYS A 342 -16.46 -10.15 -16.32
C LYS A 342 -17.96 -10.21 -16.03
N LEU A 343 -18.36 -10.19 -14.78
CA LEU A 343 -19.74 -10.10 -14.31
C LEU A 343 -20.19 -8.63 -14.32
N TRP A 344 -20.31 -8.04 -15.51
CA TRP A 344 -20.43 -6.58 -15.68
C TRP A 344 -21.63 -5.97 -14.99
N ARG A 345 -22.77 -6.67 -14.97
CA ARG A 345 -24.00 -6.19 -14.31
C ARG A 345 -23.84 -6.17 -12.79
N GLU A 346 -23.27 -7.21 -12.21
CA GLU A 346 -23.00 -7.27 -10.77
C GLU A 346 -21.96 -6.20 -10.37
N ALA A 347 -20.90 -6.07 -11.15
CA ALA A 347 -19.89 -5.04 -10.94
C ALA A 347 -20.51 -3.64 -10.92
N GLU A 348 -21.38 -3.32 -11.88
CA GLU A 348 -22.07 -2.03 -11.92
C GLU A 348 -22.93 -1.79 -10.66
N ILE A 349 -23.73 -2.77 -10.27
CA ILE A 349 -24.59 -2.66 -9.05
C ILE A 349 -23.73 -2.34 -7.83
N ARG A 350 -22.65 -3.10 -7.63
CA ARG A 350 -21.76 -2.92 -6.48
C ARG A 350 -21.04 -1.57 -6.52
N LEU A 351 -20.54 -1.16 -7.67
CA LEU A 351 -19.84 0.12 -7.83
C LEU A 351 -20.78 1.32 -7.63
N ARG A 352 -22.01 1.26 -8.17
CA ARG A 352 -23.02 2.32 -7.93
C ARG A 352 -23.42 2.37 -6.47
N LYS A 353 -23.58 1.23 -5.79
CA LYS A 353 -23.82 1.20 -4.35
C LYS A 353 -22.66 1.83 -3.58
N SER A 354 -21.42 1.48 -3.90
CA SER A 354 -20.22 2.11 -3.33
C SER A 354 -20.24 3.63 -3.48
N LEU A 355 -20.51 4.12 -4.70
CA LEU A 355 -20.56 5.56 -5.00
C LEU A 355 -21.74 6.29 -4.35
N SER A 356 -22.86 5.60 -4.09
CA SER A 356 -23.97 6.17 -3.33
C SER A 356 -23.67 6.33 -1.84
N LEU A 357 -22.71 5.56 -1.32
CA LEU A 357 -22.25 5.60 0.07
C LEU A 357 -21.05 6.57 0.24
N ASN A 358 -20.19 6.65 -0.76
CA ASN A 358 -19.08 7.59 -0.81
C ASN A 358 -18.86 8.10 -2.24
N GLU A 359 -19.39 9.28 -2.56
CA GLU A 359 -19.27 9.91 -3.87
C GLU A 359 -17.85 10.40 -4.21
N HIS A 360 -16.95 10.46 -3.22
CA HIS A 360 -15.56 10.86 -3.39
C HIS A 360 -14.62 9.68 -3.65
N LEU A 361 -15.12 8.45 -3.73
CA LEU A 361 -14.30 7.28 -4.01
C LEU A 361 -13.89 7.25 -5.48
N VAL A 362 -12.78 7.93 -5.78
CA VAL A 362 -12.27 8.18 -7.14
C VAL A 362 -12.10 6.90 -7.94
N ASP A 363 -11.47 5.89 -7.34
CA ASP A 363 -11.17 4.63 -8.03
C ASP A 363 -12.43 3.88 -8.50
N ALA A 364 -13.53 4.03 -7.76
CA ALA A 364 -14.80 3.41 -8.15
C ALA A 364 -15.35 3.98 -9.46
N TYR A 365 -15.15 5.27 -9.74
CA TYR A 365 -15.49 5.86 -11.03
C TYR A 365 -14.64 5.31 -12.17
N GLY A 366 -13.35 5.07 -11.93
CA GLY A 366 -12.46 4.49 -12.94
C GLY A 366 -12.90 3.07 -13.35
N VAL A 367 -13.18 2.21 -12.36
CA VAL A 367 -13.67 0.85 -12.62
C VAL A 367 -15.08 0.86 -13.23
N LEU A 368 -15.98 1.75 -12.77
CA LEU A 368 -17.31 1.91 -13.35
C LEU A 368 -17.24 2.33 -14.82
N GLY A 369 -16.35 3.26 -15.17
CA GLY A 369 -16.10 3.66 -16.55
C GLY A 369 -15.64 2.48 -17.42
N GLU A 370 -14.80 1.59 -16.91
CA GLU A 370 -14.39 0.37 -17.61
C GLU A 370 -15.59 -0.59 -17.81
N VAL A 371 -16.36 -0.84 -16.76
CA VAL A 371 -17.55 -1.71 -16.80
C VAL A 371 -18.57 -1.20 -17.82
N LEU A 372 -18.88 0.09 -17.80
CA LEU A 372 -19.81 0.74 -18.73
C LEU A 372 -19.29 0.71 -20.18
N THR A 373 -17.98 0.87 -20.36
CA THR A 373 -17.33 0.73 -21.69
C THR A 373 -17.53 -0.69 -22.23
N LYS A 374 -17.36 -1.73 -21.39
CA LYS A 374 -17.58 -3.14 -21.78
C LYS A 374 -19.05 -3.44 -22.04
N ALA A 375 -19.96 -2.74 -21.38
CA ALA A 375 -21.40 -2.83 -21.61
C ALA A 375 -21.87 -2.04 -22.84
N GLY A 376 -21.00 -1.31 -23.55
CA GLY A 376 -21.34 -0.47 -24.70
C GLY A 376 -22.04 0.84 -24.36
N ARG A 377 -22.14 1.20 -23.09
CA ARG A 377 -22.80 2.43 -22.59
C ARG A 377 -21.81 3.61 -22.58
N HIS A 378 -21.38 3.98 -23.77
CA HIS A 378 -20.28 4.94 -23.97
C HIS A 378 -20.50 6.33 -23.33
N PRO A 379 -21.69 6.97 -23.43
CA PRO A 379 -21.90 8.28 -22.78
C PRO A 379 -21.74 8.22 -21.27
N GLU A 380 -22.25 7.19 -20.62
CA GLU A 380 -22.14 7.02 -19.17
C GLU A 380 -20.70 6.68 -18.75
N ALA A 381 -20.00 5.89 -19.57
CA ALA A 381 -18.57 5.60 -19.34
C ALA A 381 -17.72 6.88 -19.40
N ILE A 382 -17.99 7.78 -20.35
CA ILE A 382 -17.34 9.09 -20.45
C ILE A 382 -17.60 9.91 -19.17
N ALA A 383 -18.85 10.02 -18.75
CA ALA A 383 -19.23 10.74 -17.55
C ALA A 383 -18.52 10.21 -16.29
N ALA A 384 -18.40 8.88 -16.15
CA ALA A 384 -17.69 8.25 -15.05
C ALA A 384 -16.19 8.59 -15.07
N TYR A 385 -15.52 8.47 -16.22
CA TYR A 385 -14.11 8.83 -16.34
C TYR A 385 -13.83 10.32 -16.14
N GLU A 386 -14.72 11.20 -16.63
CA GLU A 386 -14.59 12.65 -16.38
C GLU A 386 -14.78 12.99 -14.90
N ARG A 387 -15.68 12.29 -14.19
CA ARG A 387 -15.84 12.44 -12.74
C ARG A 387 -14.59 11.96 -12.00
N TYR A 388 -14.02 10.82 -12.42
CA TYR A 388 -12.73 10.34 -11.90
C TYR A 388 -11.66 11.45 -11.99
N LEU A 389 -11.40 11.99 -13.17
CA LEU A 389 -10.37 13.01 -13.37
C LEU A 389 -10.64 14.27 -12.54
N ARG A 390 -11.88 14.71 -12.47
CA ARG A 390 -12.28 15.90 -11.72
C ARG A 390 -12.02 15.75 -10.22
N LEU A 391 -12.36 14.60 -9.64
CA LEU A 391 -12.11 14.31 -8.23
C LEU A 391 -10.62 14.11 -7.93
N ALA A 392 -9.90 13.46 -8.81
CA ALA A 392 -8.46 13.28 -8.67
C ALA A 392 -7.71 14.63 -8.67
N LEU A 393 -8.08 15.55 -9.56
CA LEU A 393 -7.57 16.93 -9.59
C LEU A 393 -7.91 17.72 -8.32
N ALA A 394 -9.06 17.46 -7.71
CA ALA A 394 -9.46 18.08 -6.44
C ALA A 394 -8.74 17.50 -5.21
N GLY A 395 -7.80 16.57 -5.38
CA GLY A 395 -7.02 16.00 -4.28
C GLY A 395 -7.73 14.91 -3.47
N HIS A 396 -8.84 14.38 -3.96
CA HIS A 396 -9.58 13.30 -3.28
C HIS A 396 -8.90 11.92 -3.42
N ARG A 397 -7.88 11.79 -4.26
CA ARG A 397 -7.05 10.60 -4.39
C ARG A 397 -5.63 10.93 -4.00
N PRO A 398 -5.01 10.20 -3.07
CA PRO A 398 -3.58 10.33 -2.84
C PRO A 398 -2.85 9.93 -4.14
N LEU A 399 -2.09 10.86 -4.69
CA LEU A 399 -1.29 10.62 -5.89
C LEU A 399 -0.09 9.76 -5.52
N LYS A 400 0.13 8.69 -6.26
CA LYS A 400 1.34 7.87 -6.13
C LYS A 400 2.46 8.52 -6.94
N GLY A 401 3.34 9.25 -6.28
CA GLY A 401 4.47 9.93 -6.89
C GLY A 401 4.30 11.44 -7.07
N PRO A 402 5.28 12.13 -7.67
CA PRO A 402 5.22 13.58 -7.86
C PRO A 402 4.06 13.95 -8.78
N ILE A 403 3.39 15.04 -8.45
CA ILE A 403 2.35 15.63 -9.29
C ILE A 403 3.04 16.18 -10.54
N VAL A 404 2.98 15.41 -11.62
CA VAL A 404 3.42 15.87 -12.93
C VAL A 404 2.21 16.43 -13.67
N THR A 405 2.29 17.70 -14.07
CA THR A 405 1.27 18.33 -14.88
C THR A 405 1.84 18.68 -16.26
N ASP A 406 0.97 18.73 -17.27
CA ASP A 406 1.34 19.30 -18.56
C ASP A 406 1.40 20.86 -18.51
N ASN A 407 1.77 21.48 -19.63
CA ASN A 407 1.84 22.94 -19.75
C ASN A 407 0.49 23.66 -19.52
N GLU A 408 -0.61 22.92 -19.43
CA GLU A 408 -1.97 23.43 -19.17
C GLU A 408 -2.45 23.09 -17.75
N GLY A 409 -1.55 22.56 -16.88
CA GLY A 409 -1.83 22.21 -15.50
C GLY A 409 -2.65 20.91 -15.32
N ARG A 410 -2.72 20.04 -16.35
CA ARG A 410 -3.46 18.79 -16.26
C ARG A 410 -2.56 17.67 -15.70
N LEU A 411 -3.09 16.86 -14.80
CA LEU A 411 -2.37 15.77 -14.18
C LEU A 411 -1.87 14.71 -15.17
N LEU A 412 -0.61 14.33 -15.04
CA LEU A 412 0.10 13.33 -15.85
C LEU A 412 0.54 12.11 -15.03
N ASP A 413 -0.22 11.73 -14.02
CA ASP A 413 0.02 10.51 -13.24
C ASP A 413 -0.20 9.24 -14.11
N PRO A 414 0.62 8.18 -13.99
CA PRO A 414 0.48 6.95 -14.78
C PRO A 414 -0.91 6.30 -14.72
N ASP A 415 -1.59 6.37 -13.57
CA ASP A 415 -2.95 5.85 -13.44
C ASP A 415 -3.96 6.72 -14.20
N HIS A 416 -3.77 8.05 -14.20
CA HIS A 416 -4.61 8.97 -14.98
C HIS A 416 -4.36 8.83 -16.48
N CYS A 417 -3.16 8.47 -16.88
CA CYS A 417 -2.82 8.24 -18.29
C CYS A 417 -3.67 7.14 -18.92
N ARG A 418 -3.97 6.10 -18.17
CA ARG A 418 -4.90 5.04 -18.64
C ARG A 418 -6.31 5.59 -18.82
N VAL A 419 -6.79 6.42 -17.91
CA VAL A 419 -8.11 7.05 -17.99
C VAL A 419 -8.18 7.99 -19.18
N HIS A 420 -7.15 8.81 -19.43
CA HIS A 420 -7.05 9.65 -20.62
C HIS A 420 -7.09 8.81 -21.92
N ALA A 421 -6.42 7.66 -21.98
CA ALA A 421 -6.48 6.77 -23.14
C ALA A 421 -7.88 6.16 -23.34
N CYS A 422 -8.56 5.78 -22.26
CA CYS A 422 -9.94 5.26 -22.31
C CYS A 422 -10.92 6.32 -22.82
N LEU A 423 -10.86 7.53 -22.28
CA LEU A 423 -11.65 8.68 -22.74
C LEU A 423 -11.38 9.00 -24.21
N ALA A 424 -10.11 9.09 -24.61
CA ALA A 424 -9.72 9.36 -25.99
C ALA A 424 -10.32 8.33 -26.96
N ARG A 425 -10.33 7.05 -26.56
CA ARG A 425 -10.97 6.01 -27.35
C ARG A 425 -12.48 6.21 -27.48
N LEU A 426 -13.15 6.57 -26.39
CA LEU A 426 -14.60 6.78 -26.38
C LEU A 426 -14.98 8.02 -27.21
N TYR A 427 -14.23 9.13 -27.08
CA TYR A 427 -14.42 10.31 -27.92
C TYR A 427 -14.21 10.02 -29.40
N ALA A 428 -13.20 9.21 -29.73
CA ALA A 428 -12.98 8.79 -31.13
C ALA A 428 -14.15 7.98 -31.69
N LEU A 429 -14.80 7.14 -30.86
CA LEU A 429 -16.01 6.38 -31.25
C LEU A 429 -17.22 7.29 -31.44
N GLN A 430 -17.31 8.41 -30.73
CA GLN A 430 -18.35 9.43 -30.88
C GLN A 430 -18.07 10.43 -32.00
N GLY A 431 -16.92 10.35 -32.67
CA GLY A 431 -16.51 11.30 -33.70
C GLY A 431 -15.91 12.61 -33.17
N GLU A 432 -15.71 12.73 -31.85
CA GLU A 432 -15.11 13.91 -31.20
C GLU A 432 -13.56 13.86 -31.32
N GLU A 433 -13.07 13.99 -32.56
CA GLU A 433 -11.64 13.76 -32.87
C GLU A 433 -10.68 14.67 -32.12
N VAL A 434 -11.04 15.93 -31.90
CA VAL A 434 -10.18 16.90 -31.18
C VAL A 434 -9.98 16.46 -29.73
N ARG A 435 -11.04 16.07 -29.04
CA ARG A 435 -10.98 15.55 -27.68
C ARG A 435 -10.22 14.22 -27.62
N ALA A 436 -10.40 13.37 -28.61
CA ALA A 436 -9.68 12.11 -28.74
C ALA A 436 -8.16 12.32 -28.90
N ILE A 437 -7.74 13.22 -29.77
CA ILE A 437 -6.33 13.58 -29.99
C ILE A 437 -5.72 14.12 -28.70
N ASN A 438 -6.39 15.06 -28.03
CA ASN A 438 -5.90 15.61 -26.76
C ASN A 438 -5.77 14.52 -25.69
N GLY A 439 -6.76 13.65 -25.54
CA GLY A 439 -6.73 12.57 -24.56
C GLY A 439 -5.56 11.60 -24.80
N TYR A 440 -5.29 11.20 -26.06
CA TYR A 440 -4.14 10.34 -26.35
C TYR A 440 -2.80 11.06 -26.11
N ARG A 441 -2.70 12.37 -26.43
CA ARG A 441 -1.49 13.15 -26.13
C ARG A 441 -1.23 13.23 -24.62
N LEU A 442 -2.25 13.49 -23.81
CA LEU A 442 -2.14 13.48 -22.35
C LEU A 442 -1.74 12.10 -21.81
N SER A 443 -2.33 11.05 -22.37
CA SER A 443 -1.95 9.68 -22.00
C SER A 443 -0.47 9.40 -22.27
N ILE A 444 0.04 9.77 -23.43
CA ILE A 444 1.44 9.58 -23.82
C ILE A 444 2.37 10.45 -22.96
N ALA A 445 2.04 11.72 -22.77
CA ALA A 445 2.84 12.65 -21.97
C ALA A 445 2.99 12.22 -20.51
N GLY A 446 2.01 11.51 -19.97
CA GLY A 446 2.06 10.94 -18.63
C GLY A 446 2.71 9.55 -18.52
N GLY A 447 3.36 9.08 -19.57
CA GLY A 447 4.14 7.84 -19.54
C GLY A 447 3.45 6.59 -20.12
N ASN A 448 2.22 6.70 -20.64
CA ASN A 448 1.60 5.63 -21.42
C ASN A 448 2.05 5.72 -22.89
N ASP A 449 3.36 5.59 -23.10
CA ASP A 449 4.04 5.74 -24.38
C ASP A 449 4.07 4.44 -25.22
N GLY A 450 3.21 3.49 -24.91
CA GLY A 450 3.10 2.22 -25.62
C GLY A 450 2.58 2.37 -27.06
N ALA A 451 2.73 1.30 -27.86
CA ALA A 451 2.34 1.27 -29.27
C ALA A 451 0.87 1.61 -29.51
N LEU A 452 -0.03 1.30 -28.58
CA LEU A 452 -1.48 1.46 -28.78
C LEU A 452 -1.94 2.92 -28.81
N PRO A 453 -1.56 3.79 -27.83
CA PRO A 453 -1.91 5.22 -27.90
C PRO A 453 -1.33 5.90 -29.13
N HIS A 454 -0.04 5.69 -29.44
CA HIS A 454 0.62 6.22 -30.63
C HIS A 454 -0.04 5.79 -31.94
N GLY A 455 -0.37 4.49 -32.07
CA GLY A 455 -1.04 3.97 -33.26
C GLY A 455 -2.44 4.55 -33.47
N ARG A 456 -3.20 4.78 -32.40
CA ARG A 456 -4.51 5.43 -32.45
C ARG A 456 -4.42 6.91 -32.80
N LEU A 457 -3.44 7.60 -32.19
CA LEU A 457 -3.16 9.01 -32.50
C LEU A 457 -2.75 9.19 -33.97
N ALA A 458 -1.87 8.32 -34.47
CA ALA A 458 -1.50 8.30 -35.89
C ALA A 458 -2.73 8.15 -36.80
N HIS A 459 -3.64 7.24 -36.46
CA HIS A 459 -4.87 7.02 -37.25
C HIS A 459 -5.77 8.29 -37.25
N LEU A 460 -5.93 8.96 -36.11
CA LEU A 460 -6.69 10.22 -36.04
C LEU A 460 -6.05 11.33 -36.88
N TYR A 461 -4.71 11.48 -36.84
CA TYR A 461 -4.02 12.45 -37.70
C TYR A 461 -4.13 12.11 -39.18
N LEU A 462 -4.20 10.83 -39.59
CA LEU A 462 -4.47 10.47 -40.97
C LEU A 462 -5.86 10.92 -41.41
N ARG A 463 -6.88 10.73 -40.58
CA ARG A 463 -8.25 11.18 -40.87
C ARG A 463 -8.32 12.70 -41.06
N GLN A 464 -7.49 13.46 -40.31
CA GLN A 464 -7.38 14.92 -40.42
C GLN A 464 -6.39 15.38 -41.51
N ARG A 465 -5.86 14.45 -42.33
CA ARG A 465 -4.86 14.72 -43.38
C ARG A 465 -3.56 15.36 -42.86
N GLN A 466 -3.23 15.16 -41.56
CA GLN A 466 -1.99 15.66 -40.94
C GLN A 466 -0.87 14.61 -41.08
N TRP A 467 -0.41 14.38 -42.33
CA TRP A 467 0.44 13.27 -42.72
C TRP A 467 1.77 13.19 -41.96
N GLN A 468 2.40 14.33 -41.70
CA GLN A 468 3.67 14.38 -40.97
C GLN A 468 3.53 13.93 -39.52
N LYS A 469 2.48 14.43 -38.84
CA LYS A 469 2.19 14.01 -37.46
C LYS A 469 1.82 12.54 -37.41
N ALA A 470 1.01 12.06 -38.35
CA ALA A 470 0.65 10.65 -38.44
C ALA A 470 1.86 9.75 -38.64
N ALA A 471 2.80 10.12 -39.51
CA ALA A 471 4.04 9.35 -39.72
C ALA A 471 4.92 9.33 -38.48
N ARG A 472 5.05 10.44 -37.77
CA ARG A 472 5.80 10.52 -36.52
C ARG A 472 5.22 9.59 -35.45
N GLU A 473 3.91 9.63 -35.22
CA GLU A 473 3.26 8.77 -34.24
C GLU A 473 3.29 7.30 -34.63
N ALA A 474 3.13 6.97 -35.91
CA ALA A 474 3.29 5.60 -36.39
C ALA A 474 4.71 5.05 -36.16
N TRP A 475 5.73 5.89 -36.28
CA TRP A 475 7.11 5.54 -35.99
C TRP A 475 7.35 5.29 -34.51
N GLN A 476 6.77 6.12 -33.63
CA GLN A 476 6.83 5.89 -32.17
C GLN A 476 6.12 4.59 -31.77
N ALA A 477 4.97 4.30 -32.38
CA ALA A 477 4.28 3.04 -32.17
C ALA A 477 5.13 1.81 -32.54
N LEU A 478 5.94 1.92 -33.59
CA LEU A 478 6.89 0.87 -33.99
C LEU A 478 8.02 0.70 -32.96
N LYS A 479 8.58 1.81 -32.49
CA LYS A 479 9.67 1.79 -31.48
C LYS A 479 9.23 1.19 -30.14
N ALA A 480 7.99 1.42 -29.75
CA ALA A 480 7.43 0.97 -28.47
C ALA A 480 7.08 -0.54 -28.42
N THR A 481 7.37 -1.31 -29.48
CA THR A 481 7.07 -2.75 -29.55
C THR A 481 8.30 -3.62 -29.81
N PRO A 482 9.17 -3.84 -28.82
CA PRO A 482 10.35 -4.67 -29.02
C PRO A 482 10.09 -6.18 -29.18
N GLY A 483 8.93 -6.69 -28.80
CA GLY A 483 8.66 -8.13 -28.71
C GLY A 483 7.53 -8.70 -29.61
N ASP A 484 6.61 -7.86 -30.09
CA ASP A 484 5.44 -8.32 -30.86
C ASP A 484 5.33 -7.63 -32.23
N LEU A 485 6.49 -7.57 -32.89
CA LEU A 485 6.75 -6.90 -34.18
C LEU A 485 5.77 -7.29 -35.30
N TRP A 486 5.13 -8.45 -35.21
CA TRP A 486 4.40 -9.00 -36.36
C TRP A 486 2.98 -8.44 -36.55
N ARG A 487 2.20 -8.26 -35.50
CA ARG A 487 0.82 -7.75 -35.61
C ARG A 487 0.73 -6.23 -35.56
N THR A 488 1.46 -5.59 -34.65
CA THR A 488 1.41 -4.13 -34.46
C THR A 488 2.28 -3.43 -35.49
N GLY A 489 3.43 -4.01 -35.84
CA GLY A 489 4.32 -3.54 -36.90
C GLY A 489 3.68 -3.52 -38.29
N ARG A 490 2.85 -4.52 -38.66
CA ARG A 490 2.07 -4.49 -39.90
C ARG A 490 1.07 -3.33 -39.97
N ARG A 491 0.39 -3.01 -38.84
CA ARG A 491 -0.55 -1.88 -38.80
C ARG A 491 0.18 -0.55 -38.90
N ALA A 492 1.28 -0.37 -38.16
CA ALA A 492 2.08 0.85 -38.21
C ALA A 492 2.79 1.05 -39.57
N LEU A 493 3.31 -0.03 -40.19
CA LEU A 493 3.82 -0.01 -41.56
C LEU A 493 2.71 0.31 -42.60
N GLY A 494 1.50 -0.19 -42.38
CA GLY A 494 0.34 0.18 -43.19
C GLY A 494 0.03 1.67 -43.10
N LEU A 495 0.08 2.26 -41.89
CA LEU A 495 -0.13 3.67 -41.67
C LEU A 495 0.98 4.54 -42.29
N LEU A 496 2.26 4.11 -42.21
CA LEU A 496 3.39 4.78 -42.85
C LEU A 496 3.29 4.74 -44.40
N LYS A 497 2.91 3.60 -44.94
CA LYS A 497 2.67 3.48 -46.42
C LYS A 497 1.52 4.37 -46.89
N LEU A 498 0.45 4.49 -46.11
CA LEU A 498 -0.67 5.38 -46.41
C LEU A 498 -0.25 6.86 -46.36
N ALA A 499 0.52 7.23 -45.31
CA ALA A 499 1.07 8.55 -45.16
C ALA A 499 2.03 8.94 -46.29
N GLY A 500 2.87 7.96 -46.74
CA GLY A 500 3.80 8.14 -47.86
C GLY A 500 3.10 8.29 -49.18
N LYS A 501 2.07 7.42 -49.51
CA LYS A 501 1.29 7.55 -50.74
C LYS A 501 0.54 8.88 -50.88
N ASN A 502 -0.05 9.33 -49.74
CA ASN A 502 -0.82 10.57 -49.76
C ASN A 502 0.07 11.82 -49.84
N ARG A 503 1.31 11.77 -49.33
CA ARG A 503 2.30 12.84 -49.52
C ARG A 503 2.74 12.96 -50.98
N TYR A 504 2.87 11.82 -51.67
CA TYR A 504 3.18 11.79 -53.11
C TYR A 504 2.02 12.36 -53.94
N GLN A 505 0.78 12.00 -53.64
CA GLN A 505 -0.42 12.58 -54.30
C GLN A 505 -0.59 14.07 -54.02
N ALA A 506 -0.35 14.53 -52.76
CA ALA A 506 -0.44 15.96 -52.43
C ALA A 506 0.73 16.82 -53.01
N LEU A 507 1.84 16.19 -53.39
CA LEU A 507 2.91 16.85 -54.15
C LEU A 507 2.58 16.91 -55.63
N MET A 508 1.94 15.89 -56.21
CA MET A 508 1.56 15.89 -57.61
C MET A 508 0.38 16.83 -57.91
N THR A 509 -0.57 17.03 -56.96
CA THR A 509 -1.66 18.02 -57.11
C THR A 509 -1.22 19.47 -56.86
N LYS A 510 0.04 19.76 -56.58
CA LYS A 510 0.63 21.11 -56.51
C LYS A 510 1.53 21.46 -57.69
N VAL A 511 1.63 20.54 -58.64
CA VAL A 511 2.47 20.69 -59.84
C VAL A 511 1.59 20.87 -61.09
N ASP A 512 0.28 20.65 -60.99
CA ASP A 512 -0.73 21.07 -61.96
C ASP A 512 -1.39 22.40 -61.44
#